data_b430dda8de2e2beb7629d5c10f60957a
#
_entry.id   b430dda8de2e2beb7629d5c10f60957a
#
_cell.length_a   1.000
_cell.length_b   1.000
_cell.length_c   1.000
_cell.angle_alpha   90.00
_cell.angle_beta   90.00
_cell.angle_gamma   90.00
#
_symmetry.space_group_name_H-M   'P 1'
#
loop_
_entity.id
_entity.type
_entity.pdbx_description
1 polymer ?
#
loop_
_entity_poly.entity_id
_entity_poly.type
_entity_poly.pdbx_seq_one_letter_code
_entity_poly.pdbx_strand_id
1 'polypeptide(L)'
;MRIETSATDRKAMAKAVADYLGETLHYMGPPTFAYAAGQVIIHRDGTITSETYEGEAELRAFLEQNGFAMPLTDELNITLPTTDMMVTHLKNLVFMLHAKQYLLNRAVGAPCFAVSAELVNALETLPPDTTEAFLALVAQNGEGCRGFAFDGESVTLTFARSEDPDCNRAYAQLASAMMTKAKEASRIKSDEQKPENEKYYFRSWIIQLGFGGADFKMTRKVLLQNLKGYSAFRTDEDADNFKVRMKAKRKAAKAQADTLRPEPIDPSRAIVLPDGADPVLAEAMLDELLIQQVNSMDETSE
;
A
#
# COMPACT_ATOMS: atom_id res chain seq x y z
N MET A 1 11.05 -27.67 0.00
CA MET A 1 11.75 -26.68 -0.86
C MET A 1 10.85 -26.26 -2.01
N ARG A 2 10.82 -24.96 -2.33
CA ARG A 2 10.18 -24.42 -3.53
C ARG A 2 10.98 -23.24 -4.08
N ILE A 3 11.47 -23.34 -5.31
CA ILE A 3 12.24 -22.30 -5.99
C ILE A 3 11.48 -21.88 -7.25
N GLU A 4 11.18 -20.58 -7.36
CA GLU A 4 10.64 -19.99 -8.58
C GLU A 4 11.79 -19.61 -9.52
N THR A 5 11.64 -19.91 -10.82
CA THR A 5 12.68 -19.64 -11.82
C THR A 5 12.18 -18.70 -12.90
N SER A 6 13.09 -18.00 -13.55
CA SER A 6 12.84 -17.10 -14.68
C SER A 6 13.33 -17.66 -16.02
N ALA A 7 13.63 -18.96 -16.07
CA ALA A 7 14.20 -19.59 -17.25
C ALA A 7 13.25 -19.59 -18.45
N THR A 8 13.68 -19.01 -19.57
CA THR A 8 12.96 -19.05 -20.86
C THR A 8 13.03 -20.42 -21.51
N ASP A 9 14.14 -21.15 -21.33
CA ASP A 9 14.30 -22.53 -21.75
C ASP A 9 14.29 -23.49 -20.56
N ARG A 10 13.09 -23.97 -20.24
CA ARG A 10 12.89 -24.94 -19.15
C ARG A 10 13.64 -26.26 -19.35
N LYS A 11 13.80 -26.72 -20.59
CA LYS A 11 14.50 -28.00 -20.87
C LYS A 11 16.01 -27.87 -20.61
N ALA A 12 16.60 -26.75 -21.00
CA ALA A 12 18.00 -26.45 -20.71
C ALA A 12 18.24 -26.34 -19.21
N MET A 13 17.37 -25.64 -18.50
CA MET A 13 17.40 -25.54 -17.04
C MET A 13 17.26 -26.91 -16.36
N ALA A 14 16.27 -27.72 -16.76
CA ALA A 14 16.08 -29.05 -16.19
C ALA A 14 17.28 -29.96 -16.38
N LYS A 15 17.94 -29.88 -17.55
CA LYS A 15 19.19 -30.60 -17.81
C LYS A 15 20.32 -30.10 -16.90
N ALA A 16 20.48 -28.78 -16.77
CA ALA A 16 21.53 -28.21 -15.91
C ALA A 16 21.30 -28.59 -14.42
N VAL A 17 20.05 -28.60 -13.95
CA VAL A 17 19.72 -29.06 -12.59
C VAL A 17 20.05 -30.55 -12.41
N ALA A 18 19.72 -31.41 -13.37
CA ALA A 18 20.04 -32.83 -13.30
C ALA A 18 21.55 -33.07 -13.27
N ASP A 19 22.31 -32.37 -14.13
CA ASP A 19 23.77 -32.42 -14.18
C ASP A 19 24.40 -31.94 -12.85
N TYR A 20 23.86 -30.87 -12.26
CA TYR A 20 24.31 -30.34 -10.96
C TYR A 20 24.07 -31.32 -9.82
N LEU A 21 22.89 -31.97 -9.79
CA LEU A 21 22.53 -32.94 -8.76
C LEU A 21 23.22 -34.32 -8.98
N GLY A 22 23.85 -34.54 -10.13
CA GLY A 22 24.40 -35.88 -10.50
C GLY A 22 23.32 -36.92 -10.78
N GLU A 23 22.10 -36.45 -11.13
CA GLU A 23 20.90 -37.29 -11.31
C GLU A 23 20.52 -37.39 -12.80
N THR A 24 19.80 -38.48 -13.13
CA THR A 24 19.26 -38.63 -14.49
C THR A 24 17.97 -37.83 -14.66
N LEU A 25 17.91 -37.02 -15.73
CA LEU A 25 16.69 -36.26 -16.06
C LEU A 25 15.61 -37.17 -16.61
N HIS A 26 14.46 -37.20 -16.00
CA HIS A 26 13.30 -37.96 -16.42
C HIS A 26 12.11 -37.05 -16.77
N TYR A 27 11.54 -37.17 -17.96
CA TYR A 27 10.34 -36.44 -18.35
C TYR A 27 9.09 -37.24 -17.97
N MET A 28 8.21 -36.65 -17.15
CA MET A 28 7.05 -37.33 -16.56
C MET A 28 5.84 -37.41 -17.50
N GLY A 29 5.85 -36.67 -18.62
CA GLY A 29 4.74 -36.69 -19.58
C GLY A 29 3.41 -36.13 -19.05
N PRO A 30 2.29 -36.32 -19.78
CA PRO A 30 0.96 -35.93 -19.34
C PRO A 30 0.53 -36.70 -18.07
N PRO A 31 -0.24 -36.08 -17.14
CA PRO A 31 -0.80 -34.73 -17.21
C PRO A 31 0.12 -33.63 -16.68
N THR A 32 1.21 -33.96 -15.99
CA THR A 32 2.05 -33.00 -15.29
C THR A 32 2.98 -32.20 -16.19
N PHE A 33 3.47 -32.84 -17.27
CA PHE A 33 4.50 -32.29 -18.17
C PHE A 33 5.76 -31.81 -17.41
N ALA A 34 6.02 -32.37 -16.23
CA ALA A 34 7.17 -32.04 -15.39
C ALA A 34 8.42 -32.83 -15.79
N TYR A 35 9.56 -32.35 -15.32
CA TYR A 35 10.81 -33.13 -15.29
C TYR A 35 11.14 -33.51 -13.84
N ALA A 36 11.70 -34.68 -13.65
CA ALA A 36 12.24 -35.15 -12.37
C ALA A 36 13.73 -35.37 -12.47
N ALA A 37 14.49 -34.94 -11.48
CA ALA A 37 15.92 -35.20 -11.31
C ALA A 37 16.12 -35.63 -9.85
N GLY A 38 16.21 -36.96 -9.64
CA GLY A 38 16.22 -37.51 -8.28
C GLY A 38 14.99 -37.11 -7.47
N GLN A 39 15.21 -36.39 -6.37
CA GLN A 39 14.15 -35.91 -5.45
C GLN A 39 13.55 -34.55 -5.85
N VAL A 40 14.04 -33.95 -6.93
CA VAL A 40 13.66 -32.61 -7.36
C VAL A 40 12.72 -32.69 -8.56
N ILE A 41 11.60 -31.96 -8.51
CA ILE A 41 10.60 -31.88 -9.59
C ILE A 41 10.61 -30.47 -10.17
N ILE A 42 10.76 -30.38 -11.48
CA ILE A 42 10.69 -29.12 -12.25
C ILE A 42 9.36 -29.09 -12.98
N HIS A 43 8.45 -28.25 -12.52
CA HIS A 43 7.10 -28.13 -13.02
C HIS A 43 7.02 -27.46 -14.41
N ARG A 44 5.84 -27.51 -15.03
CA ARG A 44 5.60 -26.94 -16.35
C ARG A 44 5.82 -25.42 -16.40
N ASP A 45 5.53 -24.71 -15.32
CA ASP A 45 5.72 -23.27 -15.13
C ASP A 45 7.18 -22.87 -14.82
N GLY A 46 8.08 -23.85 -14.68
CA GLY A 46 9.46 -23.63 -14.29
C GLY A 46 9.73 -23.70 -12.80
N THR A 47 8.70 -23.76 -11.95
CA THR A 47 8.87 -23.90 -10.49
C THR A 47 9.56 -25.22 -10.17
N ILE A 48 10.53 -25.19 -9.27
CA ILE A 48 11.25 -26.37 -8.77
C ILE A 48 10.76 -26.67 -7.37
N THR A 49 10.36 -27.93 -7.10
CA THR A 49 9.91 -28.37 -5.78
C THR A 49 10.62 -29.65 -5.36
N SER A 50 10.80 -29.82 -4.06
CA SER A 50 11.20 -31.08 -3.43
C SER A 50 10.71 -31.08 -1.98
N GLU A 51 10.31 -32.27 -1.50
CA GLU A 51 9.94 -32.46 -0.09
C GLU A 51 11.13 -32.86 0.77
N THR A 52 12.14 -33.48 0.19
CA THR A 52 13.23 -34.16 0.90
C THR A 52 14.62 -33.62 0.63
N TYR A 53 14.77 -32.75 -0.39
CA TYR A 53 16.08 -32.17 -0.73
C TYR A 53 16.40 -30.98 0.19
N GLU A 54 17.54 -31.05 0.90
CA GLU A 54 17.96 -30.07 1.91
C GLU A 54 18.91 -28.98 1.37
N GLY A 55 19.42 -29.11 0.14
CA GLY A 55 20.37 -28.15 -0.49
C GLY A 55 19.68 -26.99 -1.22
N GLU A 56 18.64 -26.37 -0.64
CA GLU A 56 17.88 -25.29 -1.31
C GLU A 56 18.74 -24.08 -1.63
N ALA A 57 19.60 -23.65 -0.69
CA ALA A 57 20.44 -22.46 -0.85
C ALA A 57 21.49 -22.65 -1.97
N GLU A 58 22.11 -23.82 -2.00
CA GLU A 58 23.14 -24.16 -3.00
C GLU A 58 22.52 -24.32 -4.39
N LEU A 59 21.38 -25.00 -4.49
CA LEU A 59 20.68 -25.16 -5.76
C LEU A 59 20.20 -23.80 -6.29
N ARG A 60 19.72 -22.92 -5.43
CA ARG A 60 19.32 -21.56 -5.78
C ARG A 60 20.52 -20.76 -6.29
N ALA A 61 21.64 -20.76 -5.58
CA ALA A 61 22.87 -20.08 -6.01
C ALA A 61 23.36 -20.60 -7.38
N PHE A 62 23.27 -21.91 -7.61
CA PHE A 62 23.57 -22.51 -8.92
C PHE A 62 22.65 -21.99 -10.02
N LEU A 63 21.34 -21.92 -9.77
CA LEU A 63 20.35 -21.41 -10.73
C LEU A 63 20.56 -19.91 -11.03
N GLU A 64 20.90 -19.11 -10.03
CA GLU A 64 21.23 -17.68 -10.18
C GLU A 64 22.49 -17.48 -11.03
N GLN A 65 23.56 -18.21 -10.74
CA GLN A 65 24.82 -18.14 -11.49
C GLN A 65 24.66 -18.53 -12.96
N ASN A 66 23.72 -19.44 -13.27
CA ASN A 66 23.45 -19.88 -14.63
C ASN A 66 22.31 -19.11 -15.32
N GLY A 67 21.80 -18.06 -14.69
CA GLY A 67 20.72 -17.20 -15.24
C GLY A 67 19.35 -17.86 -15.32
N PHE A 68 19.12 -18.95 -14.58
CA PHE A 68 17.84 -19.65 -14.52
C PHE A 68 16.92 -19.14 -13.41
N ALA A 69 17.47 -18.48 -12.40
CA ALA A 69 16.72 -17.78 -11.36
C ALA A 69 17.28 -16.36 -11.19
N MET A 70 16.40 -15.44 -10.85
CA MET A 70 16.88 -14.12 -10.43
C MET A 70 17.43 -14.20 -9.02
N PRO A 71 18.53 -13.48 -8.70
CA PRO A 71 19.02 -13.40 -7.34
C PRO A 71 17.89 -12.96 -6.42
N LEU A 72 17.78 -13.63 -5.27
CA LEU A 72 16.93 -13.14 -4.17
C LEU A 72 17.63 -11.92 -3.60
N THR A 73 17.35 -10.77 -4.18
CA THR A 73 17.64 -9.52 -3.52
C THR A 73 16.50 -9.28 -2.53
N ASP A 74 16.82 -8.96 -1.28
CA ASP A 74 15.83 -8.42 -0.31
C ASP A 74 15.29 -7.05 -0.77
N GLU A 75 15.53 -6.73 -2.02
CA GLU A 75 15.21 -5.47 -2.68
C GLU A 75 14.15 -5.65 -3.76
N LEU A 76 13.23 -4.72 -3.79
CA LEU A 76 12.24 -4.54 -4.85
C LEU A 76 12.68 -3.37 -5.73
N ASN A 77 13.21 -3.67 -6.90
CA ASN A 77 13.62 -2.68 -7.88
C ASN A 77 12.47 -2.36 -8.84
N ILE A 78 12.05 -1.10 -8.87
CA ILE A 78 10.98 -0.59 -9.72
C ILE A 78 11.57 0.36 -10.72
N THR A 79 11.71 -0.09 -11.98
CA THR A 79 12.28 0.69 -13.08
C THR A 79 11.18 1.37 -13.87
N LEU A 80 11.29 2.67 -14.06
CA LEU A 80 10.33 3.53 -14.74
C LEU A 80 11.03 4.33 -15.84
N PRO A 81 10.45 4.43 -17.06
CA PRO A 81 11.07 5.15 -18.16
C PRO A 81 11.11 6.66 -17.91
N THR A 82 12.20 7.30 -18.33
CA THR A 82 12.40 8.77 -18.23
C THR A 82 12.42 9.46 -19.58
N THR A 83 12.14 8.75 -20.68
CA THR A 83 12.23 9.25 -22.07
C THR A 83 11.37 10.47 -22.36
N ASP A 84 10.29 10.68 -21.62
CA ASP A 84 9.40 11.85 -21.72
C ASP A 84 9.63 12.89 -20.60
N MET A 85 10.73 12.76 -19.84
CA MET A 85 11.08 13.65 -18.74
C MET A 85 12.09 14.71 -19.17
N MET A 86 11.79 15.96 -18.85
CA MET A 86 12.79 17.03 -18.90
C MET A 86 13.72 16.95 -17.68
N VAL A 87 14.89 17.55 -17.76
CA VAL A 87 15.86 17.63 -16.66
C VAL A 87 15.26 18.20 -15.38
N THR A 88 14.35 19.17 -15.50
CA THR A 88 13.59 19.73 -14.37
C THR A 88 12.74 18.69 -13.67
N HIS A 89 12.21 17.72 -14.39
CA HIS A 89 11.42 16.62 -13.83
C HIS A 89 12.31 15.64 -13.06
N LEU A 90 13.49 15.30 -13.59
CA LEU A 90 14.49 14.47 -12.93
C LEU A 90 14.95 15.12 -11.61
N LYS A 91 15.25 16.42 -11.65
CA LYS A 91 15.57 17.20 -10.46
C LYS A 91 14.44 17.20 -9.44
N ASN A 92 13.18 17.39 -9.89
CA ASN A 92 12.01 17.33 -9.03
C ASN A 92 11.88 15.99 -8.32
N LEU A 93 12.19 14.87 -8.99
CA LEU A 93 12.16 13.54 -8.39
C LEU A 93 13.21 13.42 -7.27
N VAL A 94 14.46 13.85 -7.51
CA VAL A 94 15.52 13.84 -6.49
C VAL A 94 15.15 14.71 -5.29
N PHE A 95 14.60 15.92 -5.52
CA PHE A 95 14.16 16.80 -4.44
C PHE A 95 12.99 16.21 -3.65
N MET A 96 12.05 15.53 -4.33
CA MET A 96 10.95 14.81 -3.67
C MET A 96 11.48 13.69 -2.80
N LEU A 97 12.43 12.89 -3.29
CA LEU A 97 13.07 11.83 -2.54
C LEU A 97 13.77 12.39 -1.30
N HIS A 98 14.58 13.45 -1.43
CA HIS A 98 15.25 14.10 -0.31
C HIS A 98 14.26 14.64 0.71
N ALA A 99 13.25 15.40 0.27
CA ALA A 99 12.25 15.97 1.16
C ALA A 99 11.46 14.90 1.95
N LYS A 100 11.26 13.72 1.36
CA LYS A 100 10.42 12.66 1.92
C LYS A 100 11.19 11.41 2.39
N GLN A 101 12.52 11.36 2.24
CA GLN A 101 13.32 10.17 2.59
C GLN A 101 13.05 9.65 4.00
N TYR A 102 12.92 10.53 4.99
CA TYR A 102 12.58 10.14 6.35
C TYR A 102 11.22 9.41 6.40
N LEU A 103 10.18 10.01 5.84
CA LEU A 103 8.82 9.44 5.84
C LEU A 103 8.72 8.19 4.97
N LEU A 104 9.41 8.13 3.84
CA LEU A 104 9.48 6.95 2.97
C LEU A 104 10.12 5.77 3.70
N ASN A 105 11.28 5.98 4.33
CA ASN A 105 11.97 4.95 5.10
C ASN A 105 11.12 4.45 6.27
N ARG A 106 10.42 5.35 6.95
CA ARG A 106 9.48 5.00 8.02
C ARG A 106 8.28 4.20 7.49
N ALA A 107 7.72 4.59 6.34
CA ALA A 107 6.57 3.90 5.73
C ALA A 107 6.93 2.48 5.28
N VAL A 108 8.10 2.31 4.66
CA VAL A 108 8.62 1.00 4.24
C VAL A 108 9.07 0.16 5.45
N GLY A 109 9.52 0.79 6.53
CA GLY A 109 10.07 0.11 7.71
C GLY A 109 11.55 -0.26 7.56
N ALA A 110 12.21 0.24 6.52
CA ALA A 110 13.63 0.00 6.24
C ALA A 110 14.30 1.26 5.68
N PRO A 111 15.62 1.45 5.87
CA PRO A 111 16.35 2.60 5.39
C PRO A 111 16.64 2.48 3.88
N CYS A 112 15.61 2.51 3.03
CA CYS A 112 15.73 2.31 1.58
C CYS A 112 16.31 3.53 0.87
N PHE A 113 15.91 4.74 1.27
CA PHE A 113 16.25 5.97 0.57
C PHE A 113 17.21 6.83 1.40
N ALA A 114 18.27 7.30 0.75
CA ALA A 114 19.13 8.35 1.22
C ALA A 114 19.54 9.24 0.04
N VAL A 115 19.33 10.54 0.17
CA VAL A 115 19.76 11.54 -0.80
C VAL A 115 20.65 12.51 -0.03
N SER A 116 21.89 12.69 -0.48
CA SER A 116 22.84 13.56 0.18
C SER A 116 22.48 15.05 0.02
N ALA A 117 22.81 15.85 1.03
CA ALA A 117 22.65 17.30 0.95
C ALA A 117 23.58 17.90 -0.12
N GLU A 118 24.72 17.29 -0.35
CA GLU A 118 25.70 17.67 -1.38
C GLU A 118 25.07 17.60 -2.77
N LEU A 119 24.38 16.49 -3.09
CA LEU A 119 23.68 16.33 -4.38
C LEU A 119 22.58 17.38 -4.53
N VAL A 120 21.77 17.61 -3.48
CA VAL A 120 20.71 18.63 -3.51
C VAL A 120 21.28 20.01 -3.75
N ASN A 121 22.33 20.40 -3.01
CA ASN A 121 22.99 21.68 -3.15
C ASN A 121 23.62 21.85 -4.54
N ALA A 122 24.23 20.81 -5.11
CA ALA A 122 24.80 20.84 -6.45
C ALA A 122 23.71 21.11 -7.50
N LEU A 123 22.56 20.41 -7.41
CA LEU A 123 21.40 20.58 -8.31
C LEU A 123 20.70 21.91 -8.15
N GLU A 124 20.77 22.56 -6.96
CA GLU A 124 20.22 23.91 -6.75
C GLU A 124 21.15 25.00 -7.24
N THR A 125 22.46 24.87 -6.99
CA THR A 125 23.47 25.88 -7.32
C THR A 125 23.85 25.88 -8.80
N LEU A 126 23.93 24.69 -9.39
CA LEU A 126 24.28 24.45 -10.80
C LEU A 126 23.17 23.64 -11.48
N PRO A 127 22.01 24.24 -11.74
CA PRO A 127 20.91 23.52 -12.36
C PRO A 127 21.34 23.03 -13.75
N PRO A 128 21.30 21.70 -14.01
CA PRO A 128 21.70 21.16 -15.29
C PRO A 128 20.69 21.48 -16.38
N ASP A 129 21.19 21.75 -17.60
CA ASP A 129 20.36 22.04 -18.78
C ASP A 129 20.09 20.78 -19.61
N THR A 130 20.92 19.75 -19.48
CA THR A 130 20.81 18.49 -20.24
C THR A 130 20.77 17.29 -19.31
N THR A 131 20.24 16.17 -19.81
CA THR A 131 20.21 14.89 -19.08
C THR A 131 21.62 14.39 -18.74
N GLU A 132 22.56 14.56 -19.67
CA GLU A 132 23.96 14.17 -19.47
C GLU A 132 24.61 14.99 -18.35
N ALA A 133 24.36 16.30 -18.30
CA ALA A 133 24.85 17.17 -17.22
C ALA A 133 24.21 16.80 -15.87
N PHE A 134 22.93 16.41 -15.86
CA PHE A 134 22.26 15.91 -14.67
C PHE A 134 22.90 14.60 -14.18
N LEU A 135 23.12 13.64 -15.05
CA LEU A 135 23.76 12.36 -14.72
C LEU A 135 25.19 12.57 -14.20
N ALA A 136 25.94 13.48 -14.81
CA ALA A 136 27.28 13.82 -14.34
C ALA A 136 27.26 14.41 -12.91
N LEU A 137 26.31 15.30 -12.61
CA LEU A 137 26.14 15.85 -11.25
C LEU A 137 25.75 14.77 -10.25
N VAL A 138 24.84 13.86 -10.63
CA VAL A 138 24.45 12.72 -9.78
C VAL A 138 25.64 11.82 -9.51
N ALA A 139 26.45 11.51 -10.53
CA ALA A 139 27.63 10.67 -10.38
C ALA A 139 28.72 11.32 -9.50
N GLN A 140 28.91 12.64 -9.60
CA GLN A 140 29.92 13.39 -8.82
C GLN A 140 29.52 13.62 -7.36
N ASN A 141 28.23 13.82 -7.08
CA ASN A 141 27.73 14.25 -5.77
C ASN A 141 26.82 13.20 -5.11
N GLY A 142 26.67 12.02 -5.73
CA GLY A 142 25.80 10.95 -5.25
C GLY A 142 26.42 10.02 -4.22
N GLU A 143 27.60 10.34 -3.69
CA GLU A 143 28.21 9.54 -2.63
C GLU A 143 27.28 9.47 -1.41
N GLY A 144 27.06 8.27 -0.88
CA GLY A 144 26.12 8.03 0.21
C GLY A 144 24.63 8.03 -0.19
N CYS A 145 24.29 8.36 -1.45
CA CYS A 145 22.93 8.21 -1.96
C CYS A 145 22.58 6.74 -2.17
N ARG A 146 21.32 6.40 -1.93
CA ARG A 146 20.78 5.07 -2.16
C ARG A 146 19.28 5.10 -2.40
N GLY A 147 18.75 4.00 -2.95
CA GLY A 147 17.32 3.82 -3.21
C GLY A 147 16.87 4.38 -4.54
N PHE A 148 17.77 4.96 -5.34
CA PHE A 148 17.50 5.39 -6.70
C PHE A 148 18.75 5.30 -7.57
N ALA A 149 18.56 5.00 -8.84
CA ALA A 149 19.60 5.03 -9.86
C ALA A 149 19.03 5.52 -11.19
N PHE A 150 19.79 6.35 -11.91
CA PHE A 150 19.45 6.83 -13.24
C PHE A 150 20.42 6.24 -14.25
N ASP A 151 19.92 5.73 -15.39
CA ASP A 151 20.74 5.23 -16.50
C ASP A 151 20.65 6.11 -17.77
N GLY A 152 19.83 7.17 -17.72
CA GLY A 152 19.58 8.11 -18.82
C GLY A 152 18.27 7.84 -19.56
N GLU A 153 17.82 6.61 -19.62
CA GLU A 153 16.57 6.20 -20.26
C GLU A 153 15.50 5.82 -19.23
N SER A 154 15.94 5.45 -18.03
CA SER A 154 15.08 5.05 -16.93
C SER A 154 15.59 5.53 -15.56
N VAL A 155 14.72 5.47 -14.57
CA VAL A 155 15.06 5.55 -13.16
C VAL A 155 14.59 4.29 -12.45
N THR A 156 15.47 3.69 -11.67
CA THR A 156 15.14 2.58 -10.78
C THR A 156 15.00 3.10 -9.35
N LEU A 157 13.85 2.85 -8.74
CA LEU A 157 13.60 3.10 -7.31
C LEU A 157 13.65 1.78 -6.56
N THR A 158 14.49 1.70 -5.53
CA THR A 158 14.76 0.48 -4.76
C THR A 158 14.09 0.56 -3.39
N PHE A 159 13.18 -0.38 -3.13
CA PHE A 159 12.49 -0.56 -1.85
C PHE A 159 12.95 -1.85 -1.19
N ALA A 160 12.76 -1.98 0.13
CA ALA A 160 12.85 -3.28 0.76
C ALA A 160 11.69 -4.15 0.28
N ARG A 161 12.01 -5.35 -0.18
CA ARG A 161 11.02 -6.33 -0.61
C ARG A 161 10.22 -6.81 0.61
N SER A 162 8.91 -6.88 0.47
CA SER A 162 8.03 -7.43 1.49
C SER A 162 7.57 -8.83 1.08
N GLU A 163 7.35 -9.71 2.05
CA GLU A 163 6.66 -10.99 1.81
C GLU A 163 5.18 -10.79 1.46
N ASP A 164 4.59 -9.65 1.89
CA ASP A 164 3.22 -9.29 1.56
C ASP A 164 3.14 -8.66 0.16
N PRO A 165 2.46 -9.31 -0.80
CA PRO A 165 2.28 -8.78 -2.16
C PRO A 165 1.58 -7.41 -2.20
N ASP A 166 0.70 -7.12 -1.23
CA ASP A 166 0.01 -5.83 -1.15
C ASP A 166 0.99 -4.69 -0.83
N CYS A 167 2.03 -4.96 -0.03
CA CYS A 167 3.10 -4.01 0.23
C CYS A 167 3.90 -3.71 -1.05
N ASN A 168 4.33 -4.74 -1.77
CA ASN A 168 5.10 -4.59 -3.00
C ASN A 168 4.31 -3.83 -4.07
N ARG A 169 3.00 -4.14 -4.20
CA ARG A 169 2.08 -3.40 -5.08
C ARG A 169 1.95 -1.94 -4.67
N ALA A 170 1.83 -1.64 -3.38
CA ALA A 170 1.73 -0.28 -2.87
C ALA A 170 3.01 0.52 -3.16
N TYR A 171 4.20 -0.10 -3.06
CA TYR A 171 5.47 0.54 -3.40
C TYR A 171 5.56 0.84 -4.91
N ALA A 172 5.13 -0.08 -5.76
CA ALA A 172 5.10 0.14 -7.21
C ALA A 172 4.15 1.29 -7.60
N GLN A 173 2.96 1.33 -6.99
CA GLN A 173 2.03 2.44 -7.18
C GLN A 173 2.61 3.76 -6.70
N LEU A 174 3.29 3.77 -5.54
CA LEU A 174 3.93 4.97 -4.99
C LEU A 174 5.03 5.49 -5.91
N ALA A 175 5.91 4.61 -6.40
CA ALA A 175 6.96 4.95 -7.36
C ALA A 175 6.39 5.61 -8.62
N SER A 176 5.36 5.01 -9.22
CA SER A 176 4.67 5.54 -10.40
C SER A 176 4.04 6.92 -10.13
N ALA A 177 3.37 7.08 -8.99
CA ALA A 177 2.74 8.35 -8.61
C ALA A 177 3.77 9.45 -8.33
N MET A 178 4.94 9.11 -7.75
CA MET A 178 6.05 10.05 -7.56
C MET A 178 6.61 10.52 -8.90
N MET A 179 6.76 9.63 -9.88
CA MET A 179 7.17 9.98 -11.25
C MET A 179 6.18 10.94 -11.90
N THR A 180 4.89 10.63 -11.85
CA THR A 180 3.82 11.49 -12.37
C THR A 180 3.89 12.87 -11.72
N LYS A 181 4.02 12.92 -10.40
CA LYS A 181 4.11 14.18 -9.67
C LYS A 181 5.36 14.99 -10.00
N ALA A 182 6.49 14.33 -10.24
CA ALA A 182 7.74 14.98 -10.65
C ALA A 182 7.60 15.65 -12.02
N LYS A 183 6.83 15.04 -12.95
CA LYS A 183 6.51 15.58 -14.29
C LYS A 183 5.54 16.75 -14.23
N GLU A 184 4.51 16.67 -13.40
CA GLU A 184 3.46 17.69 -13.30
C GLU A 184 3.90 18.94 -12.53
N ALA A 185 4.81 18.80 -11.58
CA ALA A 185 5.21 19.89 -10.73
C ALA A 185 6.22 20.81 -11.42
N SER A 186 5.93 22.11 -11.47
CA SER A 186 6.88 23.12 -11.94
C SER A 186 8.13 23.20 -11.06
N ARG A 187 7.97 23.02 -9.74
CA ARG A 187 9.06 22.99 -8.76
C ARG A 187 8.65 22.18 -7.53
N ILE A 188 9.55 21.37 -7.02
CA ILE A 188 9.45 20.68 -5.74
C ILE A 188 10.50 21.24 -4.78
N LYS A 189 10.11 21.48 -3.53
CA LYS A 189 11.01 21.89 -2.47
C LYS A 189 11.85 20.71 -1.99
N SER A 190 13.11 20.94 -1.75
CA SER A 190 14.07 19.95 -1.27
C SER A 190 14.11 19.79 0.25
N ASP A 191 13.50 20.72 1.03
CA ASP A 191 13.56 20.73 2.49
C ASP A 191 13.11 19.38 3.09
N GLU A 192 13.99 18.74 3.86
CA GLU A 192 13.70 17.47 4.52
C GLU A 192 12.60 17.61 5.57
N GLN A 193 11.62 16.71 5.56
CA GLN A 193 10.46 16.74 6.43
C GLN A 193 10.52 15.60 7.46
N LYS A 194 10.67 15.98 8.75
CA LYS A 194 10.65 15.09 9.92
C LYS A 194 9.55 15.52 10.91
N PRO A 195 8.27 15.36 10.53
CA PRO A 195 7.17 15.80 11.39
C PRO A 195 6.98 14.83 12.58
N GLU A 196 6.48 15.35 13.70
CA GLU A 196 6.09 14.55 14.87
C GLU A 196 4.93 13.59 14.53
N ASN A 197 3.91 14.09 13.82
CA ASN A 197 2.78 13.29 13.35
C ASN A 197 3.02 12.79 11.91
N GLU A 198 3.82 11.71 11.80
CA GLU A 198 4.21 11.11 10.53
C GLU A 198 2.99 10.72 9.67
N LYS A 199 1.96 10.08 10.29
CA LYS A 199 0.76 9.62 9.59
C LYS A 199 -0.02 10.73 8.92
N TYR A 200 -0.22 11.84 9.60
CA TYR A 200 -0.96 12.98 9.06
C TYR A 200 -0.27 13.58 7.84
N TYR A 201 1.01 13.87 7.98
CA TYR A 201 1.79 14.51 6.92
C TYR A 201 2.00 13.58 5.72
N PHE A 202 2.30 12.31 5.96
CA PHE A 202 2.46 11.35 4.88
C PHE A 202 1.14 11.06 4.17
N ARG A 203 0.03 10.89 4.91
CA ARG A 203 -1.31 10.74 4.33
C ARG A 203 -1.70 11.94 3.46
N SER A 204 -1.46 13.15 3.94
CA SER A 204 -1.75 14.36 3.17
C SER A 204 -0.95 14.40 1.87
N TRP A 205 0.30 14.00 1.92
CA TRP A 205 1.15 13.93 0.74
C TRP A 205 0.72 12.85 -0.25
N ILE A 206 0.46 11.61 0.17
CA ILE A 206 0.03 10.55 -0.75
C ILE A 206 -1.35 10.84 -1.38
N ILE A 207 -2.24 11.57 -0.68
CA ILE A 207 -3.48 12.07 -1.28
C ILE A 207 -3.18 13.06 -2.42
N GLN A 208 -2.19 13.95 -2.25
CA GLN A 208 -1.74 14.87 -3.31
C GLN A 208 -1.07 14.14 -4.49
N LEU A 209 -0.54 12.93 -4.27
CA LEU A 209 -0.05 12.04 -5.30
C LEU A 209 -1.17 11.26 -6.04
N GLY A 210 -2.44 11.48 -5.68
CA GLY A 210 -3.58 10.82 -6.32
C GLY A 210 -4.15 9.62 -5.56
N PHE A 211 -3.60 9.25 -4.38
CA PHE A 211 -4.13 8.14 -3.58
C PHE A 211 -5.37 8.52 -2.76
N GLY A 212 -6.25 9.38 -3.28
CA GLY A 212 -7.57 9.72 -2.72
C GLY A 212 -8.52 8.52 -2.70
N GLY A 213 -9.75 8.64 -2.91
CA GLY A 213 -10.77 7.64 -3.26
C GLY A 213 -10.79 6.31 -2.51
N ALA A 214 -11.77 5.48 -2.84
CA ALA A 214 -11.97 4.15 -2.26
C ALA A 214 -10.96 3.12 -2.79
N ASP A 215 -10.59 3.20 -4.06
CA ASP A 215 -9.73 2.23 -4.76
C ASP A 215 -8.34 2.11 -4.14
N PHE A 216 -7.84 3.21 -3.59
CA PHE A 216 -6.53 3.24 -2.92
C PHE A 216 -6.59 3.01 -1.40
N LYS A 217 -7.71 2.49 -0.86
CA LYS A 217 -7.85 2.24 0.58
C LYS A 217 -6.78 1.27 1.11
N MET A 218 -6.52 0.19 0.38
CA MET A 218 -5.49 -0.80 0.77
C MET A 218 -4.09 -0.22 0.65
N THR A 219 -3.78 0.47 -0.44
CA THR A 219 -2.49 1.15 -0.64
C THR A 219 -2.20 2.13 0.49
N ARG A 220 -3.18 2.98 0.84
CA ARG A 220 -3.02 3.90 1.99
C ARG A 220 -2.85 3.17 3.31
N LYS A 221 -3.58 2.06 3.54
CA LYS A 221 -3.45 1.27 4.77
C LYS A 221 -2.02 0.74 4.92
N VAL A 222 -1.47 0.15 3.87
CA VAL A 222 -0.10 -0.36 3.83
C VAL A 222 0.91 0.76 4.07
N LEU A 223 0.85 1.83 3.29
CA LEU A 223 1.82 2.93 3.35
C LEU A 223 1.80 3.70 4.68
N LEU A 224 0.73 3.60 5.46
CA LEU A 224 0.60 4.29 6.75
C LEU A 224 0.83 3.38 7.96
N GLN A 225 0.97 2.08 7.79
CA GLN A 225 1.01 1.12 8.91
C GLN A 225 2.16 1.35 9.88
N ASN A 226 3.37 1.64 9.37
CA ASN A 226 4.60 1.78 10.14
C ASN A 226 4.84 3.20 10.69
N LEU A 227 3.98 4.15 10.33
CA LEU A 227 4.12 5.56 10.70
C LEU A 227 3.48 5.85 12.07
N LYS A 228 4.03 6.84 12.78
CA LYS A 228 3.52 7.29 14.08
C LYS A 228 2.45 8.37 13.95
N GLY A 229 1.58 8.48 14.97
CA GLY A 229 0.59 9.54 15.10
C GLY A 229 -0.78 9.18 14.50
N TYR A 230 -1.59 10.20 14.23
CA TYR A 230 -2.97 10.10 13.79
C TYR A 230 -3.12 10.54 12.33
N SER A 231 -3.86 9.79 11.54
CA SER A 231 -4.12 10.15 10.13
C SER A 231 -5.15 11.27 9.95
N ALA A 232 -5.98 11.53 10.96
CA ALA A 232 -7.11 12.46 10.88
C ALA A 232 -6.80 13.85 11.50
N PHE A 233 -5.82 13.94 12.39
CA PHE A 233 -5.52 15.15 13.13
C PHE A 233 -4.07 15.55 12.93
N ARG A 234 -3.82 16.87 12.84
CA ARG A 234 -2.48 17.41 12.67
C ARG A 234 -1.67 17.33 13.96
N THR A 235 -2.30 17.62 15.10
CA THR A 235 -1.68 17.65 16.42
C THR A 235 -2.44 16.73 17.38
N ASP A 236 -1.79 16.34 18.49
CA ASP A 236 -2.42 15.59 19.57
C ASP A 236 -3.53 16.41 20.23
N GLU A 237 -3.32 17.73 20.36
CA GLU A 237 -4.31 18.65 20.89
C GLU A 237 -5.60 18.67 20.05
N ASP A 238 -5.48 18.68 18.72
CA ASP A 238 -6.65 18.58 17.81
C ASP A 238 -7.41 17.27 18.01
N ALA A 239 -6.67 16.16 18.21
CA ALA A 239 -7.26 14.85 18.46
C ALA A 239 -8.02 14.81 19.80
N ASP A 240 -7.45 15.40 20.84
CA ASP A 240 -8.06 15.42 22.17
C ASP A 240 -9.26 16.37 22.21
N ASN A 241 -9.16 17.54 21.61
CA ASN A 241 -10.30 18.46 21.44
C ASN A 241 -11.46 17.80 20.69
N PHE A 242 -11.16 17.02 19.63
CA PHE A 242 -12.17 16.26 18.90
C PHE A 242 -12.83 15.20 19.80
N LYS A 243 -12.05 14.42 20.58
CA LYS A 243 -12.58 13.42 21.53
C LYS A 243 -13.53 14.06 22.54
N VAL A 244 -13.12 15.18 23.13
CA VAL A 244 -13.95 15.95 24.10
C VAL A 244 -15.26 16.38 23.45
N ARG A 245 -15.19 16.99 22.26
CA ARG A 245 -16.37 17.44 21.52
C ARG A 245 -17.31 16.29 21.15
N MET A 246 -16.77 15.15 20.70
CA MET A 246 -17.57 13.97 20.35
C MET A 246 -18.21 13.33 21.58
N LYS A 247 -17.52 13.32 22.73
CA LYS A 247 -18.07 12.84 24.01
C LYS A 247 -19.23 13.73 24.47
N ALA A 248 -19.08 15.05 24.36
CA ALA A 248 -20.15 16.02 24.67
C ALA A 248 -21.34 15.82 23.73
N LYS A 249 -21.12 15.67 22.41
CA LYS A 249 -22.19 15.44 21.43
C LYS A 249 -22.95 14.13 21.70
N ARG A 250 -22.24 13.05 22.02
CA ARG A 250 -22.84 11.75 22.37
C ARG A 250 -23.68 11.86 23.66
N LYS A 251 -23.17 12.60 24.65
CA LYS A 251 -23.92 12.85 25.92
C LYS A 251 -25.19 13.65 25.66
N ALA A 252 -25.13 14.71 24.84
CA ALA A 252 -26.28 15.50 24.46
C ALA A 252 -27.31 14.68 23.67
N ALA A 253 -26.86 13.90 22.67
CA ALA A 253 -27.75 13.03 21.90
C ALA A 253 -28.44 11.97 22.79
N LYS A 254 -27.70 11.40 23.76
CA LYS A 254 -28.29 10.46 24.71
C LYS A 254 -29.33 11.12 25.62
N ALA A 255 -29.07 12.34 26.11
CA ALA A 255 -30.01 13.09 26.92
C ALA A 255 -31.28 13.45 26.14
N GLN A 256 -31.17 13.82 24.85
CA GLN A 256 -32.31 14.02 23.96
C GLN A 256 -33.11 12.74 23.72
N ALA A 257 -32.45 11.62 23.49
CA ALA A 257 -33.12 10.32 23.31
C ALA A 257 -33.82 9.87 24.58
N ASP A 258 -33.26 10.15 25.77
CA ASP A 258 -33.90 9.84 27.07
C ASP A 258 -35.10 10.73 27.32
N THR A 259 -35.13 12.00 26.86
CA THR A 259 -36.28 12.89 26.96
C THR A 259 -37.41 12.59 25.96
N LEU A 260 -37.04 11.97 24.81
CA LEU A 260 -38.02 11.53 23.79
C LEU A 260 -38.50 10.09 24.01
N ARG A 261 -38.04 9.44 25.08
CA ARG A 261 -38.53 8.11 25.43
C ARG A 261 -39.98 8.22 25.89
N PRO A 262 -40.93 7.60 25.18
CA PRO A 262 -42.34 7.63 25.64
C PRO A 262 -42.40 7.06 27.05
N GLU A 263 -43.21 7.68 27.90
CA GLU A 263 -43.45 7.15 29.26
C GLU A 263 -43.88 5.69 29.18
N PRO A 264 -43.46 4.83 30.12
CA PRO A 264 -43.91 3.46 30.16
C PRO A 264 -45.43 3.44 30.12
N ILE A 265 -46.00 2.74 29.14
CA ILE A 265 -47.44 2.56 29.04
C ILE A 265 -47.90 1.94 30.37
N ASP A 266 -48.70 2.67 31.14
CA ASP A 266 -49.28 2.17 32.37
C ASP A 266 -50.13 0.92 32.04
N PRO A 267 -49.80 -0.26 32.60
CA PRO A 267 -50.55 -1.47 32.32
C PRO A 267 -52.03 -1.37 32.70
N SER A 268 -52.41 -0.45 33.54
CA SER A 268 -53.80 -0.20 33.92
C SER A 268 -54.61 0.54 32.83
N ARG A 269 -53.93 1.09 31.81
CA ARG A 269 -54.53 1.67 30.60
C ARG A 269 -54.57 0.72 29.41
N ALA A 270 -54.25 -0.54 29.59
CA ALA A 270 -54.41 -1.53 28.54
C ALA A 270 -55.91 -1.54 28.14
N ILE A 271 -56.17 -1.27 26.88
CA ILE A 271 -57.54 -1.36 26.32
C ILE A 271 -57.93 -2.84 26.41
N VAL A 272 -58.84 -3.12 27.34
CA VAL A 272 -59.47 -4.44 27.46
C VAL A 272 -60.43 -4.57 26.28
N LEU A 273 -60.03 -5.31 25.27
CA LEU A 273 -60.93 -5.69 24.17
C LEU A 273 -62.07 -6.55 24.75
N PRO A 274 -63.32 -6.33 24.37
CA PRO A 274 -64.42 -7.18 24.80
C PRO A 274 -64.21 -8.60 24.34
N ASP A 275 -64.52 -9.56 25.21
CA ASP A 275 -64.50 -10.99 24.91
C ASP A 275 -65.31 -11.30 23.64
N GLY A 276 -64.64 -11.82 22.60
CA GLY A 276 -65.30 -12.16 21.35
C GLY A 276 -65.01 -11.25 20.16
N ALA A 277 -64.05 -10.29 20.27
CA ALA A 277 -63.65 -9.47 19.14
C ALA A 277 -62.90 -10.31 18.10
N ASP A 278 -63.28 -10.19 16.84
CA ASP A 278 -62.63 -10.84 15.71
C ASP A 278 -61.17 -10.33 15.63
N PRO A 279 -60.16 -11.22 15.63
CA PRO A 279 -58.74 -10.83 15.59
C PRO A 279 -58.38 -9.95 14.41
N VAL A 280 -59.05 -10.10 13.27
CA VAL A 280 -58.82 -9.27 12.06
C VAL A 280 -59.32 -7.82 12.27
N LEU A 281 -60.43 -7.65 13.01
CA LEU A 281 -60.97 -6.31 13.32
C LEU A 281 -60.10 -5.60 14.36
N ALA A 282 -59.53 -6.35 15.31
CA ALA A 282 -58.62 -5.80 16.34
C ALA A 282 -57.32 -5.30 15.75
N GLU A 283 -56.78 -6.02 14.74
CA GLU A 283 -55.55 -5.62 14.05
C GLU A 283 -55.77 -4.36 13.19
N ALA A 284 -56.93 -4.28 12.49
CA ALA A 284 -57.30 -3.11 11.70
C ALA A 284 -57.52 -1.85 12.57
N MET A 285 -58.10 -1.99 13.75
CA MET A 285 -58.24 -0.88 14.70
C MET A 285 -56.92 -0.43 15.34
N LEU A 286 -55.99 -1.33 15.53
CA LEU A 286 -54.64 -1.00 16.01
C LEU A 286 -53.85 -0.24 14.94
N ASP A 287 -53.93 -0.62 13.67
CA ASP A 287 -53.29 0.06 12.55
C ASP A 287 -53.88 1.49 12.37
N GLU A 288 -55.19 1.65 12.51
CA GLU A 288 -55.85 2.95 12.39
C GLU A 288 -55.45 3.91 13.54
N LEU A 289 -55.31 3.37 14.77
CA LEU A 289 -54.83 4.14 15.94
C LEU A 289 -53.36 4.52 15.81
N LEU A 290 -52.51 3.65 15.25
CA LEU A 290 -51.12 3.95 14.98
C LEU A 290 -50.97 5.05 13.90
N ILE A 291 -51.77 5.01 12.84
CA ILE A 291 -51.82 6.05 11.80
C ILE A 291 -52.29 7.40 12.38
N GLN A 292 -53.29 7.42 13.26
CA GLN A 292 -53.73 8.64 13.91
C GLN A 292 -52.65 9.22 14.86
N GLN A 293 -51.89 8.39 15.55
CA GLN A 293 -50.80 8.83 16.41
C GLN A 293 -49.64 9.44 15.60
N VAL A 294 -49.27 8.85 14.45
CA VAL A 294 -48.23 9.37 13.56
C VAL A 294 -48.65 10.73 12.97
N ASN A 295 -49.89 10.86 12.51
CA ASN A 295 -50.40 12.12 11.94
C ASN A 295 -50.52 13.24 12.97
N SER A 296 -50.81 12.95 14.26
CA SER A 296 -50.83 13.97 15.31
C SER A 296 -49.46 14.45 15.76
N MET A 297 -48.39 13.70 15.45
CA MET A 297 -47.01 14.12 15.73
C MET A 297 -46.43 15.04 14.65
N ASP A 298 -46.95 14.96 13.41
CA ASP A 298 -46.51 15.87 12.31
C ASP A 298 -47.14 17.27 12.42
N GLU A 299 -48.33 17.41 13.02
CA GLU A 299 -49.01 18.73 13.20
C GLU A 299 -48.41 19.57 14.34
N THR A 300 -47.54 19.04 15.18
CA THR A 300 -46.89 19.80 16.28
C THR A 300 -45.46 20.27 15.93
N SER A 301 -45.04 20.14 14.67
CA SER A 301 -43.70 20.51 14.22
C SER A 301 -43.65 21.66 13.19
N GLU A 302 -44.68 22.56 13.18
CA GLU A 302 -44.60 23.86 12.50
C GLU A 302 -44.30 25.01 13.47
#